data_9f863d85af7dddaf4033ef9c7720b6cf
#
_entry.id   9f863d85af7dddaf4033ef9c7720b6cf
#
_cell.length_a   1.000
_cell.length_b   1.000
_cell.length_c   1.000
_cell.angle_alpha   90.00
_cell.angle_beta   90.00
_cell.angle_gamma   90.00
#
_symmetry.space_group_name_H-M   'P 1'
#
loop_
_entity.id
_entity.type
_entity.pdbx_description
1 polymer ?
#
loop_
_entity_poly.entity_id
_entity_poly.type
_entity_poly.pdbx_seq_one_letter_code
_entity_poly.pdbx_strand_id
1 'polypeptide(L)'
;TMRNYCSKGLIEGAFITGKTWNIPENAQKPNIRKRLKNKLLDILIEQKNMNLKGGIYHKTQIMLAYNSNHIEGSKLTEQQTRFIFETNTIGASEPVNVDDVVETINHFKCFDYLLDNATKLLSEKFIKDLHRILKSSTSDSRKSWFRVGEYKKLPNEVGGEETIQPEEVATKMKELISKYNALQRKKLKDIVGFHYAFECIHPFQDGNGRVGRLIMFKECLANNIVPFIIPDNLKFYYYRGLKEYLNESGYLLGTCLTAQDQYKKYLDYFKIEYWLKFNPFYLSSN
;
A
#
# COMPACT_ATOMS: atom_id res chain seq x y z
N THR A 1 -25.23 -17.57 13.20
CA THR A 1 -25.84 -18.34 14.31
C THR A 1 -24.76 -18.72 15.31
N MET A 2 -25.13 -18.99 16.59
CA MET A 2 -24.19 -19.43 17.65
C MET A 2 -23.40 -20.67 17.21
N ARG A 3 -24.04 -21.63 16.56
CA ARG A 3 -23.38 -22.82 16.00
C ARG A 3 -22.19 -22.48 15.09
N ASN A 4 -22.32 -21.43 14.28
CA ASN A 4 -21.24 -20.97 13.36
C ASN A 4 -20.08 -20.29 14.12
N TYR A 5 -20.33 -19.73 15.30
CA TYR A 5 -19.29 -19.17 16.16
C TYR A 5 -18.54 -20.29 16.90
N CYS A 6 -19.24 -21.32 17.36
CA CYS A 6 -18.64 -22.48 17.98
C CYS A 6 -17.74 -23.26 17.01
N SER A 7 -18.21 -23.50 15.78
CA SER A 7 -17.42 -24.22 14.76
C SER A 7 -16.15 -23.48 14.32
N LYS A 8 -16.08 -22.17 14.56
CA LYS A 8 -14.91 -21.32 14.31
C LYS A 8 -14.02 -21.08 15.55
N GLY A 9 -14.33 -21.74 16.67
CA GLY A 9 -13.60 -21.58 17.93
C GLY A 9 -13.72 -20.19 18.55
N LEU A 10 -14.78 -19.44 18.23
CA LEU A 10 -14.98 -18.05 18.67
C LEU A 10 -15.76 -17.94 19.98
N ILE A 11 -16.14 -19.05 20.59
CA ILE A 11 -16.80 -19.10 21.90
C ILE A 11 -15.91 -19.95 22.81
N GLU A 12 -15.30 -19.29 23.75
CA GLU A 12 -14.44 -19.94 24.74
C GLU A 12 -15.26 -20.93 25.58
N GLY A 13 -14.71 -22.13 25.81
CA GLY A 13 -15.38 -23.19 26.56
C GLY A 13 -16.48 -23.92 25.81
N ALA A 14 -16.79 -23.59 24.55
CA ALA A 14 -17.75 -24.38 23.76
C ALA A 14 -17.10 -25.66 23.25
N PHE A 15 -17.80 -26.79 23.43
CA PHE A 15 -17.35 -28.11 22.94
C PHE A 15 -18.49 -28.87 22.28
N ILE A 16 -18.15 -29.87 21.47
CA ILE A 16 -19.13 -30.67 20.75
C ILE A 16 -19.30 -32.04 21.42
N THR A 17 -20.55 -32.46 21.61
CA THR A 17 -20.91 -33.82 22.04
C THR A 17 -21.80 -34.43 20.98
N GLY A 18 -21.30 -35.42 20.26
CA GLY A 18 -22.00 -36.00 19.11
C GLY A 18 -22.23 -34.94 18.01
N LYS A 19 -23.50 -34.57 17.76
CA LYS A 19 -23.85 -33.52 16.77
C LYS A 19 -24.29 -32.20 17.42
N THR A 20 -24.21 -32.11 18.76
CA THR A 20 -24.68 -30.93 19.54
C THR A 20 -23.53 -30.13 20.13
N TRP A 21 -23.60 -28.82 19.96
CA TRP A 21 -22.68 -27.91 20.63
C TRP A 21 -23.16 -27.59 22.03
N ASN A 22 -22.30 -27.83 23.02
CA ASN A 22 -22.48 -27.37 24.40
C ASN A 22 -21.82 -26.01 24.51
N ILE A 23 -22.59 -25.02 24.96
CA ILE A 23 -22.17 -23.63 25.05
C ILE A 23 -22.27 -23.24 26.53
N PRO A 24 -21.23 -22.67 27.14
CA PRO A 24 -21.31 -22.19 28.52
C PRO A 24 -22.48 -21.22 28.72
N GLU A 25 -23.13 -21.30 29.87
CA GLU A 25 -24.31 -20.48 30.20
C GLU A 25 -23.98 -18.97 30.18
N ASN A 26 -22.73 -18.60 30.53
CA ASN A 26 -22.22 -17.25 30.49
C ASN A 26 -21.59 -16.84 29.16
N ALA A 27 -21.70 -17.68 28.13
CA ALA A 27 -21.10 -17.40 26.83
C ALA A 27 -21.74 -16.18 26.17
N GLN A 28 -20.94 -15.17 25.95
CA GLN A 28 -21.37 -13.99 25.22
C GLN A 28 -21.21 -14.22 23.70
N LYS A 29 -22.15 -13.67 22.95
CA LYS A 29 -22.01 -13.63 21.48
C LYS A 29 -20.74 -12.89 21.12
N PRO A 30 -19.81 -13.52 20.39
CA PRO A 30 -18.58 -12.83 20.00
C PRO A 30 -18.92 -11.51 19.35
N ASN A 31 -18.31 -10.45 19.83
CA ASN A 31 -18.41 -9.13 19.21
C ASN A 31 -17.57 -9.12 17.92
N ILE A 32 -17.99 -9.95 16.95
CA ILE A 32 -17.46 -9.88 15.60
C ILE A 32 -17.98 -8.55 15.08
N ARG A 33 -17.17 -7.49 15.24
CA ARG A 33 -17.40 -6.26 14.52
C ARG A 33 -17.62 -6.69 13.07
N LYS A 34 -18.83 -6.49 12.52
CA LYS A 34 -19.06 -6.59 11.08
C LYS A 34 -17.94 -5.73 10.47
N ARG A 35 -16.99 -6.40 9.84
CA ARG A 35 -15.95 -5.70 9.07
C ARG A 35 -16.77 -4.84 8.12
N LEU A 36 -16.76 -3.54 8.34
CA LEU A 36 -17.42 -2.60 7.44
C LEU A 36 -16.90 -2.99 6.05
N LYS A 37 -17.79 -3.41 5.16
CA LYS A 37 -17.41 -3.75 3.80
C LYS A 37 -16.64 -2.54 3.26
N ASN A 38 -15.39 -2.74 2.88
CA ASN A 38 -14.64 -1.68 2.22
C ASN A 38 -15.15 -1.62 0.79
N LYS A 39 -16.18 -0.82 0.56
CA LYS A 39 -16.82 -0.69 -0.75
C LYS A 39 -15.80 -0.39 -1.85
N LEU A 40 -14.80 0.44 -1.56
CA LEU A 40 -13.76 0.77 -2.53
C LEU A 40 -12.90 -0.46 -2.87
N LEU A 41 -12.44 -1.23 -1.87
CA LEU A 41 -11.66 -2.44 -2.11
C LEU A 41 -12.46 -3.48 -2.91
N ASP A 42 -13.72 -3.70 -2.55
CA ASP A 42 -14.60 -4.64 -3.25
C ASP A 42 -14.74 -4.23 -4.73
N ILE A 43 -14.96 -2.92 -5.01
CA ILE A 43 -15.07 -2.38 -6.37
C ILE A 43 -13.75 -2.53 -7.14
N LEU A 44 -12.61 -2.22 -6.51
CA LEU A 44 -11.29 -2.33 -7.16
C LEU A 44 -11.01 -3.79 -7.56
N ILE A 45 -11.33 -4.76 -6.67
CA ILE A 45 -11.16 -6.20 -6.96
C ILE A 45 -12.14 -6.66 -8.06
N GLU A 46 -13.38 -6.24 -8.01
CA GLU A 46 -14.38 -6.57 -9.02
C GLU A 46 -13.96 -6.06 -10.40
N GLN A 47 -13.58 -4.77 -10.50
CA GLN A 47 -13.14 -4.18 -11.76
C GLN A 47 -11.83 -4.80 -12.28
N LYS A 48 -10.90 -5.15 -11.38
CA LYS A 48 -9.71 -5.93 -11.73
C LYS A 48 -10.07 -7.25 -12.39
N ASN A 49 -10.94 -8.04 -11.73
CA ASN A 49 -11.34 -9.37 -12.21
C ASN A 49 -12.10 -9.33 -13.53
N MET A 50 -12.84 -8.26 -13.78
CA MET A 50 -13.56 -8.02 -15.03
C MET A 50 -12.69 -7.41 -16.14
N ASN A 51 -11.44 -7.04 -15.85
CA ASN A 51 -10.59 -6.23 -16.73
C ASN A 51 -11.32 -4.97 -17.25
N LEU A 52 -12.10 -4.31 -16.38
CA LEU A 52 -12.95 -3.18 -16.75
C LEU A 52 -12.10 -1.96 -17.13
N LYS A 53 -12.23 -1.53 -18.39
CA LYS A 53 -11.61 -0.28 -18.87
C LYS A 53 -12.43 0.94 -18.44
N GLY A 54 -11.74 2.03 -18.10
CA GLY A 54 -12.37 3.31 -17.77
C GLY A 54 -12.98 3.42 -16.37
N GLY A 55 -12.83 2.39 -15.50
CA GLY A 55 -13.27 2.42 -14.11
C GLY A 55 -12.22 2.98 -13.15
N ILE A 56 -12.55 2.98 -11.85
CA ILE A 56 -11.63 3.48 -10.81
C ILE A 56 -10.37 2.61 -10.70
N TYR A 57 -10.47 1.30 -10.86
CA TYR A 57 -9.31 0.39 -10.91
C TYR A 57 -8.35 0.81 -12.03
N HIS A 58 -8.86 0.94 -13.26
CA HIS A 58 -8.09 1.35 -14.43
C HIS A 58 -7.41 2.71 -14.23
N LYS A 59 -8.15 3.71 -13.73
CA LYS A 59 -7.60 5.03 -13.41
C LYS A 59 -6.52 4.96 -12.35
N THR A 60 -6.75 4.19 -11.27
CA THR A 60 -5.80 4.04 -10.17
C THR A 60 -4.51 3.35 -10.63
N GLN A 61 -4.58 2.30 -11.45
CA GLN A 61 -3.43 1.61 -12.01
C GLN A 61 -2.49 2.58 -12.72
N ILE A 62 -3.03 3.36 -13.65
CA ILE A 62 -2.23 4.31 -14.46
C ILE A 62 -1.63 5.39 -13.56
N MET A 63 -2.43 6.01 -12.71
CA MET A 63 -1.99 7.11 -11.87
C MET A 63 -0.94 6.68 -10.84
N LEU A 64 -1.14 5.53 -10.19
CA LEU A 64 -0.23 5.05 -9.17
C LEU A 64 1.11 4.66 -9.78
N ALA A 65 1.10 3.95 -10.92
CA ALA A 65 2.32 3.57 -11.62
C ALA A 65 3.06 4.81 -12.15
N TYR A 66 2.37 5.72 -12.84
CA TYR A 66 2.96 6.94 -13.37
C TYR A 66 3.62 7.78 -12.27
N ASN A 67 2.83 8.22 -11.28
CA ASN A 67 3.34 9.12 -10.25
C ASN A 67 4.43 8.48 -9.39
N SER A 68 4.25 7.22 -9.00
CA SER A 68 5.22 6.53 -8.14
C SER A 68 6.56 6.32 -8.84
N ASN A 69 6.58 5.97 -10.12
CA ASN A 69 7.81 5.83 -10.89
C ASN A 69 8.43 7.20 -11.23
N HIS A 70 7.61 8.22 -11.53
CA HIS A 70 8.09 9.57 -11.86
C HIS A 70 8.75 10.26 -10.65
N ILE A 71 8.26 10.03 -9.43
CA ILE A 71 8.92 10.44 -8.20
C ILE A 71 10.35 9.86 -8.11
N GLU A 72 10.56 8.63 -8.54
CA GLU A 72 11.88 7.96 -8.55
C GLU A 72 12.72 8.27 -9.80
N GLY A 73 12.25 9.13 -10.68
CA GLY A 73 13.03 9.63 -11.82
C GLY A 73 12.72 9.01 -13.16
N SER A 74 11.74 8.13 -13.28
CA SER A 74 11.25 7.65 -14.58
C SER A 74 10.87 8.80 -15.50
N LYS A 75 11.21 8.68 -16.77
CA LYS A 75 10.93 9.69 -17.80
C LYS A 75 9.68 9.40 -18.63
N LEU A 76 8.98 8.29 -18.33
CA LEU A 76 7.72 7.98 -19.01
C LEU A 76 6.67 9.03 -18.70
N THR A 77 5.95 9.48 -19.71
CA THR A 77 4.79 10.35 -19.54
C THR A 77 3.57 9.56 -19.04
N GLU A 78 2.56 10.26 -18.51
CA GLU A 78 1.29 9.62 -18.13
C GLU A 78 0.64 8.93 -19.35
N GLN A 79 0.74 9.52 -20.54
CA GLN A 79 0.19 8.92 -21.76
C GLN A 79 0.93 7.65 -22.17
N GLN A 80 2.26 7.61 -22.07
CA GLN A 80 3.04 6.40 -22.32
C GLN A 80 2.71 5.31 -21.29
N THR A 81 2.62 5.65 -20.02
CA THR A 81 2.17 4.73 -18.96
C THR A 81 0.78 4.17 -19.27
N ARG A 82 -0.14 5.01 -19.75
CA ARG A 82 -1.47 4.59 -20.22
C ARG A 82 -1.40 3.62 -21.38
N PHE A 83 -0.60 3.90 -22.42
CA PHE A 83 -0.46 3.01 -23.58
C PHE A 83 0.11 1.65 -23.18
N ILE A 84 1.10 1.63 -22.30
CA ILE A 84 1.64 0.37 -21.76
C ILE A 84 0.53 -0.44 -21.09
N PHE A 85 -0.30 0.19 -20.27
CA PHE A 85 -1.37 -0.50 -19.55
C PHE A 85 -2.52 -0.97 -20.47
N GLU A 86 -2.98 -0.09 -21.36
CA GLU A 86 -4.19 -0.33 -22.17
C GLU A 86 -3.94 -1.20 -23.40
N THR A 87 -2.77 -1.06 -24.02
CA THR A 87 -2.49 -1.63 -25.34
C THR A 87 -1.20 -2.45 -25.40
N ASN A 88 -0.44 -2.51 -24.31
CA ASN A 88 0.88 -3.15 -24.27
C ASN A 88 1.85 -2.59 -25.33
N THR A 89 1.71 -1.30 -25.64
CA THR A 89 2.54 -0.57 -26.58
C THR A 89 3.13 0.68 -25.93
N ILE A 90 4.16 1.24 -26.54
CA ILE A 90 4.73 2.52 -26.15
C ILE A 90 4.88 3.40 -27.40
N GLY A 91 4.27 4.59 -27.38
CA GLY A 91 4.51 5.62 -28.37
C GLY A 91 5.68 6.49 -27.91
N ALA A 92 6.79 6.48 -28.64
CA ALA A 92 7.95 7.30 -28.31
C ALA A 92 8.61 7.81 -29.60
N SER A 93 8.91 9.12 -29.65
CA SER A 93 9.73 9.77 -30.67
C SER A 93 11.21 9.77 -30.28
N GLU A 94 11.50 9.65 -28.99
CA GLU A 94 12.83 9.65 -28.42
C GLU A 94 13.13 8.31 -27.73
N PRO A 95 14.41 7.95 -27.55
CA PRO A 95 14.78 6.73 -26.82
C PRO A 95 14.17 6.68 -25.44
N VAL A 96 13.59 5.53 -25.09
CA VAL A 96 12.98 5.28 -23.78
C VAL A 96 13.85 4.30 -23.02
N ASN A 97 14.05 4.57 -21.73
CA ASN A 97 14.76 3.64 -20.86
C ASN A 97 13.92 2.34 -20.71
N VAL A 98 14.51 1.21 -21.04
CA VAL A 98 13.85 -0.10 -20.96
C VAL A 98 13.45 -0.43 -19.51
N ASP A 99 14.28 -0.08 -18.54
CA ASP A 99 13.95 -0.33 -17.12
C ASP A 99 12.73 0.49 -16.67
N ASP A 100 12.54 1.72 -17.15
CA ASP A 100 11.32 2.50 -16.88
C ASP A 100 10.07 1.77 -17.37
N VAL A 101 10.14 1.13 -18.55
CA VAL A 101 9.02 0.34 -19.10
C VAL A 101 8.78 -0.91 -18.28
N VAL A 102 9.84 -1.66 -17.96
CA VAL A 102 9.76 -2.89 -17.17
C VAL A 102 9.21 -2.61 -15.78
N GLU A 103 9.73 -1.59 -15.09
CA GLU A 103 9.27 -1.22 -13.75
C GLU A 103 7.83 -0.69 -13.76
N THR A 104 7.39 -0.03 -14.83
CA THR A 104 5.99 0.39 -14.98
C THR A 104 5.06 -0.82 -15.14
N ILE A 105 5.41 -1.78 -15.98
CA ILE A 105 4.65 -3.04 -16.11
C ILE A 105 4.63 -3.80 -14.78
N ASN A 106 5.76 -3.87 -14.11
CA ASN A 106 5.87 -4.53 -12.81
C ASN A 106 5.08 -3.81 -11.71
N HIS A 107 4.99 -2.47 -11.78
CA HIS A 107 4.18 -1.70 -10.85
C HIS A 107 2.67 -2.03 -10.98
N PHE A 108 2.17 -2.26 -12.19
CA PHE A 108 0.80 -2.75 -12.40
C PHE A 108 0.59 -4.11 -11.72
N LYS A 109 1.54 -5.04 -11.89
CA LYS A 109 1.50 -6.35 -11.21
C LYS A 109 1.58 -6.22 -9.69
N CYS A 110 2.38 -5.27 -9.17
CA CYS A 110 2.42 -4.97 -7.74
C CYS A 110 1.07 -4.51 -7.21
N PHE A 111 0.35 -3.67 -7.96
CA PHE A 111 -0.97 -3.21 -7.55
C PHE A 111 -1.99 -4.35 -7.53
N ASP A 112 -1.97 -5.23 -8.52
CA ASP A 112 -2.83 -6.42 -8.53
C ASP A 112 -2.54 -7.34 -7.34
N TYR A 113 -1.26 -7.61 -7.09
CA TYR A 113 -0.82 -8.39 -5.93
C TYR A 113 -1.24 -7.73 -4.59
N LEU A 114 -1.16 -6.41 -4.52
CA LEU A 114 -1.61 -5.62 -3.38
C LEU A 114 -3.10 -5.83 -3.12
N LEU A 115 -3.94 -5.73 -4.14
CA LEU A 115 -5.40 -5.90 -4.02
C LEU A 115 -5.75 -7.31 -3.52
N ASP A 116 -5.11 -8.35 -4.05
CA ASP A 116 -5.31 -9.74 -3.64
C ASP A 116 -4.91 -10.02 -2.18
N ASN A 117 -4.04 -9.18 -1.64
CA ASN A 117 -3.52 -9.29 -0.28
C ASN A 117 -3.97 -8.14 0.65
N ALA A 118 -4.84 -7.23 0.19
CA ALA A 118 -5.17 -5.99 0.88
C ALA A 118 -5.65 -6.19 2.32
N THR A 119 -6.37 -7.28 2.60
CA THR A 119 -6.95 -7.56 3.92
C THR A 119 -6.04 -8.34 4.86
N LYS A 120 -4.90 -8.84 4.38
CA LYS A 120 -3.94 -9.58 5.20
C LYS A 120 -3.11 -8.62 6.04
N LEU A 121 -2.66 -9.08 7.21
CA LEU A 121 -1.69 -8.33 8.02
C LEU A 121 -0.40 -8.11 7.22
N LEU A 122 0.22 -6.97 7.49
CA LEU A 122 1.51 -6.65 6.90
C LEU A 122 2.58 -7.65 7.37
N SER A 123 3.40 -8.15 6.47
CA SER A 123 4.44 -9.14 6.76
C SER A 123 5.70 -8.87 5.93
N GLU A 124 6.85 -9.33 6.43
CA GLU A 124 8.09 -9.27 5.66
C GLU A 124 7.94 -9.95 4.30
N LYS A 125 7.26 -11.10 4.27
CA LYS A 125 6.99 -11.82 3.01
C LYS A 125 6.27 -10.94 2.00
N PHE A 126 5.19 -10.25 2.41
CA PHE A 126 4.44 -9.36 1.53
C PHE A 126 5.31 -8.22 0.98
N ILE A 127 6.12 -7.60 1.84
CA ILE A 127 7.02 -6.50 1.47
C ILE A 127 8.09 -6.98 0.48
N LYS A 128 8.70 -8.12 0.75
CA LYS A 128 9.70 -8.76 -0.12
C LYS A 128 9.11 -9.20 -1.47
N ASP A 129 7.87 -9.69 -1.46
CA ASP A 129 7.17 -10.08 -2.70
C ASP A 129 6.86 -8.86 -3.57
N LEU A 130 6.43 -7.73 -2.99
CA LEU A 130 6.26 -6.47 -3.73
C LEU A 130 7.58 -6.04 -4.40
N HIS A 131 8.67 -6.05 -3.64
CA HIS A 131 9.98 -5.71 -4.21
C HIS A 131 10.41 -6.70 -5.30
N ARG A 132 10.15 -8.01 -5.10
CA ARG A 132 10.46 -9.04 -6.10
C ARG A 132 9.69 -8.81 -7.39
N ILE A 133 8.41 -8.50 -7.32
CA ILE A 133 7.60 -8.19 -8.49
C ILE A 133 8.13 -6.92 -9.17
N LEU A 134 8.35 -5.85 -8.40
CA LEU A 134 8.75 -4.53 -8.91
C LEU A 134 10.07 -4.59 -9.68
N LYS A 135 11.09 -5.25 -9.13
CA LYS A 135 12.45 -5.26 -9.68
C LYS A 135 12.76 -6.46 -10.55
N SER A 136 11.78 -7.36 -10.80
CA SER A 136 11.99 -8.50 -11.69
C SER A 136 12.27 -8.06 -13.11
N SER A 137 13.23 -8.71 -13.78
CA SER A 137 13.63 -8.48 -15.17
C SER A 137 14.18 -7.08 -15.49
N THR A 138 14.51 -6.27 -14.49
CA THR A 138 15.26 -5.02 -14.68
C THR A 138 16.73 -5.29 -14.92
N SER A 139 17.48 -4.29 -15.39
CA SER A 139 18.94 -4.38 -15.52
C SER A 139 19.61 -4.67 -14.17
N ASP A 140 19.09 -4.07 -13.07
CA ASP A 140 19.57 -4.32 -11.71
C ASP A 140 19.43 -5.78 -11.30
N SER A 141 18.35 -6.46 -11.71
CA SER A 141 18.11 -7.86 -11.34
C SER A 141 19.19 -8.83 -11.83
N ARG A 142 20.01 -8.41 -12.79
CA ARG A 142 21.13 -9.18 -13.36
C ARG A 142 22.45 -8.96 -12.63
N LYS A 143 22.51 -7.98 -11.72
CA LYS A 143 23.72 -7.67 -10.94
C LYS A 143 23.84 -8.65 -9.77
N SER A 144 24.98 -9.26 -9.57
CA SER A 144 25.20 -10.30 -8.55
C SER A 144 25.02 -9.79 -7.11
N TRP A 145 25.22 -8.51 -6.89
CA TRP A 145 25.07 -7.87 -5.58
C TRP A 145 23.64 -7.36 -5.32
N PHE A 146 22.80 -7.24 -6.38
CA PHE A 146 21.43 -6.79 -6.25
C PHE A 146 20.50 -7.96 -5.95
N ARG A 147 19.84 -7.95 -4.79
CA ARG A 147 19.00 -9.05 -4.33
C ARG A 147 17.52 -8.74 -4.54
N VAL A 148 16.95 -9.22 -5.64
CA VAL A 148 15.52 -9.05 -5.95
C VAL A 148 14.65 -9.79 -4.93
N GLY A 149 13.82 -9.05 -4.20
CA GLY A 149 12.95 -9.61 -3.16
C GLY A 149 13.66 -9.97 -1.85
N GLU A 150 14.91 -9.54 -1.66
CA GLU A 150 15.67 -9.71 -0.43
C GLU A 150 16.21 -8.37 0.07
N TYR A 151 16.48 -8.29 1.37
CA TYR A 151 17.07 -7.10 1.96
C TYR A 151 18.47 -6.81 1.40
N LYS A 152 18.84 -5.53 1.41
CA LYS A 152 20.13 -5.05 0.91
C LYS A 152 21.30 -5.75 1.60
N LYS A 153 22.41 -5.87 0.86
CA LYS A 153 23.68 -6.40 1.36
C LYS A 153 24.78 -5.36 1.39
N LEU A 154 24.59 -4.26 0.66
CA LEU A 154 25.51 -3.13 0.63
C LEU A 154 24.87 -1.93 1.32
N PRO A 155 25.64 -1.13 2.07
CA PRO A 155 25.17 0.13 2.60
C PRO A 155 24.63 1.02 1.46
N ASN A 156 23.67 1.86 1.76
CA ASN A 156 23.17 2.87 0.86
C ASN A 156 22.81 4.16 1.61
N GLU A 157 22.65 5.23 0.87
CA GLU A 157 22.32 6.55 1.38
C GLU A 157 21.04 7.06 0.72
N VAL A 158 20.32 7.93 1.41
CA VAL A 158 19.16 8.65 0.88
C VAL A 158 19.29 10.12 1.21
N GLY A 159 19.31 10.97 0.17
CA GLY A 159 19.44 12.40 0.37
C GLY A 159 20.73 12.85 1.06
N GLY A 160 21.80 12.04 0.99
CA GLY A 160 23.09 12.29 1.65
C GLY A 160 23.15 11.79 3.10
N GLU A 161 22.12 11.13 3.59
CA GLU A 161 22.09 10.54 4.93
C GLU A 161 22.24 9.02 4.84
N GLU A 162 23.08 8.45 5.73
CA GLU A 162 23.23 6.99 5.83
C GLU A 162 21.94 6.34 6.31
N THR A 163 21.60 5.22 5.72
CA THR A 163 20.45 4.40 6.14
C THR A 163 20.91 3.28 7.09
N ILE A 164 19.96 2.51 7.63
CA ILE A 164 20.28 1.37 8.51
C ILE A 164 21.26 0.41 7.81
N GLN A 165 22.29 -0.03 8.54
CA GLN A 165 23.31 -0.95 8.02
C GLN A 165 22.67 -2.32 7.66
N PRO A 166 23.17 -3.00 6.61
CA PRO A 166 22.57 -4.23 6.09
C PRO A 166 22.32 -5.30 7.14
N GLU A 167 23.22 -5.44 8.11
CA GLU A 167 23.17 -6.47 9.18
C GLU A 167 21.99 -6.24 10.13
N GLU A 168 21.56 -5.00 10.30
CA GLU A 168 20.48 -4.61 11.21
C GLU A 168 19.10 -4.59 10.54
N VAL A 169 19.05 -4.54 9.20
CA VAL A 169 17.80 -4.35 8.45
C VAL A 169 16.74 -5.38 8.83
N ALA A 170 17.11 -6.66 8.90
CA ALA A 170 16.15 -7.72 9.20
C ALA A 170 15.51 -7.53 10.60
N THR A 171 16.32 -7.20 11.60
CA THR A 171 15.85 -6.93 12.96
C THR A 171 14.94 -5.70 13.00
N LYS A 172 15.36 -4.60 12.38
CA LYS A 172 14.59 -3.34 12.35
C LYS A 172 13.26 -3.50 11.61
N MET A 173 13.23 -4.23 10.50
CA MET A 173 12.00 -4.53 9.78
C MET A 173 11.04 -5.38 10.59
N LYS A 174 11.54 -6.40 11.28
CA LYS A 174 10.73 -7.24 12.17
C LYS A 174 10.12 -6.43 13.32
N GLU A 175 10.92 -5.57 13.96
CA GLU A 175 10.46 -4.67 15.01
C GLU A 175 9.37 -3.71 14.50
N LEU A 176 9.61 -3.05 13.36
CA LEU A 176 8.69 -2.12 12.74
C LEU A 176 7.34 -2.78 12.42
N ILE A 177 7.36 -3.93 11.77
CA ILE A 177 6.15 -4.67 11.39
C ILE A 177 5.40 -5.14 12.64
N SER A 178 6.11 -5.64 13.65
CA SER A 178 5.51 -6.12 14.90
C SER A 178 4.81 -4.97 15.64
N LYS A 179 5.48 -3.83 15.83
CA LYS A 179 4.89 -2.62 16.46
C LYS A 179 3.66 -2.14 15.71
N TYR A 180 3.75 -2.07 14.37
CA TYR A 180 2.65 -1.63 13.54
C TYR A 180 1.45 -2.58 13.61
N ASN A 181 1.68 -3.90 13.56
CA ASN A 181 0.61 -4.89 13.63
C ASN A 181 -0.05 -4.97 15.01
N ALA A 182 0.64 -4.61 16.08
CA ALA A 182 0.08 -4.54 17.44
C ALA A 182 -0.99 -3.44 17.61
N LEU A 183 -1.04 -2.45 16.71
CA LEU A 183 -2.05 -1.40 16.75
C LEU A 183 -3.43 -2.00 16.42
N GLN A 184 -4.36 -1.96 17.38
CA GLN A 184 -5.72 -2.48 17.19
C GLN A 184 -6.54 -1.69 16.17
N ARG A 185 -6.34 -0.37 16.11
CA ARG A 185 -6.98 0.53 15.14
C ARG A 185 -5.95 1.49 14.57
N LYS A 186 -5.67 1.33 13.30
CA LYS A 186 -4.72 2.17 12.58
C LYS A 186 -5.42 3.40 12.00
N LYS A 187 -4.81 4.56 12.19
CA LYS A 187 -5.22 5.84 11.60
C LYS A 187 -4.25 6.21 10.48
N LEU A 188 -4.58 7.20 9.67
CA LEU A 188 -3.71 7.68 8.60
C LEU A 188 -2.31 8.05 9.12
N LYS A 189 -2.22 8.71 10.26
CA LYS A 189 -0.94 9.05 10.89
C LYS A 189 -0.06 7.83 11.20
N ASP A 190 -0.66 6.70 11.56
CA ASP A 190 0.08 5.49 11.89
C ASP A 190 0.64 4.83 10.61
N ILE A 191 -0.11 4.92 9.49
CA ILE A 191 0.32 4.45 8.17
C ILE A 191 1.47 5.32 7.64
N VAL A 192 1.34 6.64 7.76
CA VAL A 192 2.38 7.60 7.36
C VAL A 192 3.63 7.43 8.24
N GLY A 193 3.46 7.20 9.55
CA GLY A 193 4.56 6.92 10.48
C GLY A 193 5.30 5.61 10.14
N PHE A 194 4.55 4.56 9.77
CA PHE A 194 5.15 3.32 9.28
C PHE A 194 5.98 3.58 8.00
N HIS A 195 5.43 4.33 7.05
CA HIS A 195 6.11 4.67 5.82
C HIS A 195 7.42 5.43 6.07
N TYR A 196 7.38 6.46 6.94
CA TYR A 196 8.59 7.18 7.34
C TYR A 196 9.65 6.24 7.92
N ALA A 197 9.28 5.40 8.88
CA ALA A 197 10.22 4.46 9.49
C ALA A 197 10.76 3.43 8.47
N PHE A 198 9.94 3.00 7.51
CA PHE A 198 10.36 2.15 6.40
C PHE A 198 11.39 2.84 5.50
N GLU A 199 11.18 4.12 5.16
CA GLU A 199 12.13 4.91 4.37
C GLU A 199 13.46 5.13 5.13
N CYS A 200 13.42 5.31 6.47
CA CYS A 200 14.64 5.41 7.29
C CYS A 200 15.44 4.09 7.32
N ILE A 201 14.75 2.95 7.40
CA ILE A 201 15.40 1.62 7.34
C ILE A 201 15.99 1.39 5.97
N HIS A 202 15.29 1.79 4.93
CA HIS A 202 15.66 1.62 3.53
C HIS A 202 16.09 0.18 3.21
N PRO A 203 15.16 -0.80 3.37
CA PRO A 203 15.53 -2.20 3.48
C PRO A 203 16.08 -2.84 2.20
N PHE A 204 15.83 -2.24 1.04
CA PHE A 204 16.28 -2.76 -0.24
C PHE A 204 17.38 -1.90 -0.84
N GLN A 205 18.09 -2.44 -1.81
CA GLN A 205 19.15 -1.72 -2.49
C GLN A 205 18.61 -0.58 -3.37
N ASP A 206 17.40 -0.75 -3.93
CA ASP A 206 16.62 0.22 -4.69
C ASP A 206 15.13 -0.15 -4.61
N GLY A 207 14.23 0.75 -5.02
CA GLY A 207 12.77 0.50 -5.07
C GLY A 207 12.04 0.70 -3.74
N ASN A 208 12.70 1.20 -2.70
CA ASN A 208 12.09 1.40 -1.38
C ASN A 208 10.90 2.36 -1.44
N GLY A 209 11.05 3.54 -2.01
CA GLY A 209 9.99 4.53 -2.13
C GLY A 209 8.74 3.97 -2.82
N ARG A 210 8.90 3.23 -3.92
CA ARG A 210 7.79 2.60 -4.65
C ARG A 210 7.07 1.54 -3.81
N VAL A 211 7.84 0.67 -3.17
CA VAL A 211 7.29 -0.34 -2.25
C VAL A 211 6.59 0.32 -1.06
N GLY A 212 7.20 1.35 -0.45
CA GLY A 212 6.62 2.09 0.66
C GLY A 212 5.29 2.75 0.31
N ARG A 213 5.18 3.39 -0.87
CA ARG A 213 3.93 4.00 -1.34
C ARG A 213 2.84 2.96 -1.65
N LEU A 214 3.21 1.80 -2.19
CA LEU A 214 2.28 0.67 -2.36
C LEU A 214 1.77 0.15 -1.01
N ILE A 215 2.65 0.05 0.00
CA ILE A 215 2.25 -0.35 1.36
C ILE A 215 1.28 0.67 1.96
N MET A 216 1.53 1.98 1.83
CA MET A 216 0.59 3.01 2.30
C MET A 216 -0.79 2.84 1.68
N PHE A 217 -0.85 2.65 0.35
CA PHE A 217 -2.11 2.44 -0.35
C PHE A 217 -2.85 1.20 0.17
N LYS A 218 -2.14 0.07 0.30
CA LYS A 218 -2.68 -1.18 0.83
C LYS A 218 -3.20 -1.03 2.26
N GLU A 219 -2.45 -0.37 3.13
CA GLU A 219 -2.84 -0.22 4.53
C GLU A 219 -4.02 0.75 4.71
N CYS A 220 -4.16 1.76 3.83
CA CYS A 220 -5.38 2.56 3.77
C CYS A 220 -6.60 1.69 3.45
N LEU A 221 -6.52 0.86 2.41
CA LEU A 221 -7.61 -0.08 2.07
C LEU A 221 -7.91 -1.05 3.21
N ALA A 222 -6.87 -1.64 3.83
CA ALA A 222 -7.04 -2.59 4.94
C ALA A 222 -7.80 -2.01 6.13
N ASN A 223 -7.69 -0.70 6.36
CA ASN A 223 -8.23 0.00 7.53
C ASN A 223 -9.45 0.89 7.21
N ASN A 224 -10.06 0.76 6.04
CA ASN A 224 -11.18 1.59 5.58
C ASN A 224 -10.86 3.10 5.56
N ILE A 225 -9.61 3.44 5.29
CA ILE A 225 -9.17 4.81 5.06
C ILE A 225 -9.14 5.01 3.55
N VAL A 226 -9.61 6.17 3.07
CA VAL A 226 -9.47 6.51 1.64
C VAL A 226 -7.98 6.50 1.30
N PRO A 227 -7.53 5.72 0.31
CA PRO A 227 -6.13 5.72 -0.09
C PRO A 227 -5.78 7.02 -0.83
N PHE A 228 -4.50 7.19 -1.11
CA PHE A 228 -3.99 8.34 -1.84
C PHE A 228 -2.81 7.93 -2.73
N ILE A 229 -2.56 8.77 -3.71
CA ILE A 229 -1.42 8.68 -4.62
C ILE A 229 -0.70 10.02 -4.52
N ILE A 230 0.56 10.01 -4.13
CA ILE A 230 1.38 11.23 -4.13
C ILE A 230 1.62 11.64 -5.59
N PRO A 231 1.04 12.73 -6.08
CA PRO A 231 1.27 13.18 -7.45
C PRO A 231 2.64 13.85 -7.57
N ASP A 232 3.20 13.84 -8.77
CA ASP A 232 4.53 14.39 -9.05
C ASP A 232 4.69 15.85 -8.61
N ASN A 233 3.65 16.67 -8.77
CA ASN A 233 3.68 18.07 -8.33
C ASN A 233 3.75 18.24 -6.79
N LEU A 234 3.54 17.19 -6.02
CA LEU A 234 3.75 17.19 -4.57
C LEU A 234 5.08 16.53 -4.16
N LYS A 235 5.91 16.09 -5.10
CA LYS A 235 7.19 15.43 -4.85
C LYS A 235 8.09 16.22 -3.90
N PHE A 236 8.24 17.52 -4.11
CA PHE A 236 9.04 18.38 -3.24
C PHE A 236 8.53 18.37 -1.79
N TYR A 237 7.22 18.52 -1.58
CA TYR A 237 6.61 18.52 -0.26
C TYR A 237 6.69 17.14 0.41
N TYR A 238 6.61 16.07 -0.37
CA TYR A 238 6.77 14.71 0.11
C TYR A 238 8.19 14.45 0.63
N TYR A 239 9.22 14.81 -0.12
CA TYR A 239 10.62 14.66 0.34
C TYR A 239 10.94 15.58 1.52
N ARG A 240 10.46 16.83 1.50
CA ARG A 240 10.57 17.72 2.66
C ARG A 240 9.89 17.10 3.89
N GLY A 241 8.71 16.54 3.72
CA GLY A 241 7.98 15.90 4.80
C GLY A 241 8.69 14.68 5.38
N LEU A 242 9.38 13.90 4.55
CA LEU A 242 10.25 12.81 5.02
C LEU A 242 11.46 13.36 5.79
N LYS A 243 12.15 14.34 5.24
CA LYS A 243 13.36 14.93 5.87
C LYS A 243 13.04 15.56 7.23
N GLU A 244 11.96 16.29 7.33
CA GLU A 244 11.59 17.04 8.54
C GLU A 244 10.69 16.24 9.50
N TYR A 245 10.42 14.97 9.25
CA TYR A 245 9.40 14.20 9.97
C TYR A 245 9.58 14.17 11.49
N LEU A 246 10.83 14.07 11.98
CA LEU A 246 11.11 14.04 13.42
C LEU A 246 10.88 15.40 14.08
N ASN A 247 11.07 16.49 13.33
CA ASN A 247 10.88 17.85 13.82
C ASN A 247 9.40 18.25 13.70
N GLU A 248 8.78 17.97 12.55
CA GLU A 248 7.41 18.35 12.23
C GLU A 248 6.74 17.31 11.31
N SER A 249 6.17 16.28 11.93
CA SER A 249 5.49 15.20 11.19
C SER A 249 4.26 15.68 10.41
N GLY A 250 3.74 16.86 10.73
CA GLY A 250 2.62 17.50 10.04
C GLY A 250 2.88 17.77 8.57
N TYR A 251 4.12 18.01 8.16
CA TYR A 251 4.45 18.24 6.75
C TYR A 251 4.17 17.01 5.88
N LEU A 252 4.64 15.84 6.28
CA LEU A 252 4.37 14.61 5.54
C LEU A 252 2.89 14.25 5.58
N LEU A 253 2.27 14.33 6.76
CA LEU A 253 0.85 14.03 6.93
C LEU A 253 -0.02 14.99 6.10
N GLY A 254 0.28 16.28 6.09
CA GLY A 254 -0.42 17.28 5.28
C GLY A 254 -0.31 17.02 3.78
N THR A 255 0.86 16.61 3.31
CA THR A 255 1.06 16.20 1.91
C THR A 255 0.21 14.98 1.57
N CYS A 256 0.17 13.97 2.45
CA CYS A 256 -0.67 12.78 2.26
C CYS A 256 -2.16 13.11 2.28
N LEU A 257 -2.61 14.03 3.15
CA LEU A 257 -4.01 14.48 3.19
C LEU A 257 -4.38 15.25 1.92
N THR A 258 -3.51 16.13 1.41
CA THR A 258 -3.72 16.83 0.13
C THR A 258 -3.86 15.83 -1.03
N ALA A 259 -2.99 14.82 -1.08
CA ALA A 259 -3.07 13.75 -2.07
C ALA A 259 -4.36 12.91 -1.92
N GLN A 260 -4.80 12.67 -0.68
CA GLN A 260 -6.06 11.98 -0.39
C GLN A 260 -7.27 12.77 -0.89
N ASP A 261 -7.28 14.08 -0.72
CA ASP A 261 -8.37 14.94 -1.22
C ASP A 261 -8.43 14.95 -2.75
N GLN A 262 -7.28 14.85 -3.42
CA GLN A 262 -7.26 14.66 -4.88
C GLN A 262 -7.83 13.30 -5.28
N TYR A 263 -7.50 12.23 -4.56
CA TYR A 263 -8.04 10.89 -4.84
C TYR A 263 -9.55 10.81 -4.59
N LYS A 264 -10.08 11.51 -3.57
CA LYS A 264 -11.53 11.62 -3.30
C LYS A 264 -12.29 12.19 -4.48
N LYS A 265 -11.72 13.15 -5.24
CA LYS A 265 -12.36 13.68 -6.46
C LYS A 265 -12.62 12.60 -7.50
N TYR A 266 -11.72 11.60 -7.62
CA TYR A 266 -11.97 10.46 -8.50
C TYR A 266 -13.06 9.55 -7.95
N LEU A 267 -13.09 9.31 -6.64
CA LEU A 267 -14.18 8.54 -6.02
C LEU A 267 -15.53 9.21 -6.24
N ASP A 268 -15.59 10.54 -6.13
CA ASP A 268 -16.80 11.33 -6.41
C ASP A 268 -17.20 11.25 -7.89
N TYR A 269 -16.25 11.34 -8.81
CA TYR A 269 -16.49 11.20 -10.25
C TYR A 269 -17.09 9.83 -10.59
N PHE A 270 -16.54 8.75 -10.00
CA PHE A 270 -17.03 7.39 -10.20
C PHE A 270 -18.22 7.04 -9.30
N LYS A 271 -18.76 8.00 -8.52
CA LYS A 271 -19.90 7.82 -7.58
C LYS A 271 -19.67 6.72 -6.56
N ILE A 272 -18.43 6.55 -6.11
CA ILE A 272 -18.05 5.57 -5.10
C ILE A 272 -18.20 6.19 -3.73
N GLU A 273 -19.01 5.55 -2.88
CA GLU A 273 -19.21 6.00 -1.50
C GLU A 273 -17.98 5.64 -0.65
N TYR A 274 -17.54 6.60 0.17
CA TYR A 274 -16.49 6.42 1.17
C TYR A 274 -16.93 7.02 2.51
N TRP A 275 -16.39 6.49 3.59
CA TRP A 275 -16.90 6.69 4.95
C TRP A 275 -17.01 8.17 5.40
N LEU A 276 -16.15 9.05 4.92
CA LEU A 276 -16.14 10.45 5.33
C LEU A 276 -17.36 11.26 4.83
N LYS A 277 -18.05 10.83 3.78
CA LYS A 277 -19.26 11.50 3.27
C LYS A 277 -20.45 11.47 4.23
N PHE A 278 -20.44 10.56 5.22
CA PHE A 278 -21.56 10.29 6.12
C PHE A 278 -21.26 10.55 7.59
N ASN A 279 -20.11 11.16 7.93
CA ASN A 279 -19.78 11.48 9.32
C ASN A 279 -19.94 12.99 9.58
N PRO A 280 -21.08 13.44 10.20
CA PRO A 280 -21.34 14.86 10.42
C PRO A 280 -20.36 15.54 11.39
N PHE A 281 -19.53 14.78 12.12
CA PHE A 281 -18.54 15.32 13.06
C PHE A 281 -17.29 15.90 12.40
N TYR A 282 -17.10 15.73 11.08
CA TYR A 282 -15.97 16.33 10.35
C TYR A 282 -16.30 17.69 9.68
N LEU A 283 -17.58 18.12 9.73
CA LEU A 283 -18.01 19.40 9.17
C LEU A 283 -18.02 20.55 10.19
N SER A 284 -17.60 20.31 11.43
CA SER A 284 -17.65 21.31 12.52
C SER A 284 -16.27 21.68 13.09
N SER A 285 -15.24 21.76 12.25
CA SER A 285 -13.97 22.41 12.62
C SER A 285 -13.46 23.23 11.44
N ASN A 286 -14.16 24.35 11.22
CA ASN A 286 -13.62 25.57 10.63
C ASN A 286 -13.44 26.58 11.74
#